data_e0063638daf4a8cb38e263f3f79ee1b1
#
_entry.id   e0063638daf4a8cb38e263f3f79ee1b1
#
_cell.length_a   1.000
_cell.length_b   1.000
_cell.length_c   1.000
_cell.angle_alpha   90.00
_cell.angle_beta   90.00
_cell.angle_gamma   90.00
#
_symmetry.space_group_name_H-M   'P 1'
#
loop_
_entity.id
_entity.type
_entity.pdbx_description
1 polymer ?
#
loop_
_entity_poly.entity_id
_entity_poly.type
_entity_poly.pdbx_seq_one_letter_code
_entity_poly.pdbx_strand_id
1 'polypeptide(L)'
;IQYWSDTLRDSNRIGGLAYSSNQSLRGFFSRLAPEHAEKLWLVAVLLVIALVWFTMERLSQENQAVLMLLAASVSLLCSPVSWSHHFTWLVLAGVLLVARRHWGFAALTWLALLARGHWLVPHANGQELSWAWWQHIVGNDYAIVTALLVLCSLPLALRRAGAYQSAVEPASTQG
;
A
#
# COMPACT_ATOMS: atom_id res chain seq x y z
N ILE A 1 31.52 5.84 -11.31
CA ILE A 1 31.10 4.42 -11.51
C ILE A 1 30.74 3.80 -10.16
N GLN A 2 31.59 3.89 -9.13
CA GLN A 2 31.37 3.30 -7.80
C GLN A 2 30.04 3.72 -7.14
N TYR A 3 29.56 4.94 -7.36
CA TYR A 3 28.25 5.39 -6.85
C TYR A 3 27.10 4.53 -7.40
N TRP A 4 27.14 4.20 -8.70
CA TRP A 4 26.07 3.45 -9.36
C TRP A 4 26.16 1.94 -9.15
N SER A 5 27.36 1.38 -8.99
CA SER A 5 27.55 -0.05 -8.81
C SER A 5 27.36 -0.51 -7.36
N ASP A 6 27.86 0.26 -6.40
CA ASP A 6 27.97 -0.17 -5.01
C ASP A 6 27.12 0.68 -4.08
N THR A 7 27.23 2.01 -4.19
CA THR A 7 26.62 2.95 -3.26
C THR A 7 25.08 2.93 -3.31
N LEU A 8 24.49 2.86 -4.53
CA LEU A 8 23.02 2.81 -4.69
C LEU A 8 22.41 1.48 -4.25
N ARG A 9 23.21 0.39 -4.26
CA ARG A 9 22.74 -0.94 -3.88
C ARG A 9 22.86 -1.21 -2.38
N ASP A 10 23.65 -0.42 -1.68
CA ASP A 10 23.84 -0.57 -0.24
C ASP A 10 22.69 0.09 0.52
N SER A 11 21.64 -0.69 0.79
CA SER A 11 20.47 -0.26 1.58
C SER A 11 20.81 0.08 3.05
N ASN A 12 21.99 -0.35 3.56
CA ASN A 12 22.40 -0.05 4.94
C ASN A 12 22.79 1.42 5.14
N ARG A 13 23.12 2.12 4.06
CA ARG A 13 23.46 3.57 4.11
C ARG A 13 22.27 4.47 4.43
N ILE A 14 21.06 4.02 4.13
CA ILE A 14 19.82 4.79 4.31
C ILE A 14 19.12 4.46 5.63
N GLY A 15 19.77 3.76 6.54
CA GLY A 15 19.17 3.16 7.73
C GLY A 15 18.72 1.73 7.48
N GLY A 16 18.64 0.90 8.52
CA GLY A 16 18.25 -0.51 8.38
C GLY A 16 16.85 -0.65 7.75
N LEU A 17 16.68 -1.66 6.91
CA LEU A 17 15.37 -1.94 6.26
C LEU A 17 14.24 -2.13 7.29
N ALA A 18 14.54 -2.67 8.47
CA ALA A 18 13.61 -2.87 9.56
C ALA A 18 13.25 -1.60 10.34
N TYR A 19 13.92 -0.47 10.09
CA TYR A 19 13.63 0.77 10.82
C TYR A 19 12.15 1.17 10.70
N SER A 20 11.53 1.55 11.81
CA SER A 20 10.07 1.77 11.91
C SER A 20 9.51 2.76 10.91
N SER A 21 10.27 3.79 10.54
CA SER A 21 9.87 4.79 9.55
C SER A 21 9.83 4.25 8.11
N ASN A 22 10.45 3.08 7.84
CA ASN A 22 10.33 2.41 6.54
C ASN A 22 8.97 1.67 6.47
N GLN A 23 7.99 2.31 5.89
CA GLN A 23 6.62 1.81 5.77
C GLN A 23 6.35 1.08 4.44
N SER A 24 7.40 0.61 3.74
CA SER A 24 7.27 -0.28 2.59
C SER A 24 6.94 -1.72 3.01
N LEU A 25 6.50 -2.55 2.07
CA LEU A 25 6.36 -4.00 2.30
C LEU A 25 7.71 -4.67 2.64
N ARG A 26 8.83 -4.16 2.10
CA ARG A 26 10.16 -4.62 2.49
C ARG A 26 10.43 -4.36 3.96
N GLY A 27 10.14 -3.14 4.44
CA GLY A 27 10.27 -2.77 5.85
C GLY A 27 9.37 -3.62 6.74
N PHE A 28 8.11 -3.82 6.34
CA PHE A 28 7.15 -4.67 7.03
C PHE A 28 7.70 -6.10 7.24
N PHE A 29 8.11 -6.77 6.16
CA PHE A 29 8.62 -8.14 6.26
C PHE A 29 9.99 -8.22 6.97
N SER A 30 10.83 -7.18 6.87
CA SER A 30 12.09 -7.12 7.61
C SER A 30 11.90 -7.10 9.11
N ARG A 31 10.77 -6.56 9.61
CA ARG A 31 10.39 -6.61 11.02
C ARG A 31 9.69 -7.90 11.40
N LEU A 32 8.80 -8.40 10.53
CA LEU A 32 7.95 -9.54 10.85
C LEU A 32 8.65 -10.91 10.71
N ALA A 33 9.46 -11.05 9.67
CA ALA A 33 10.13 -12.31 9.32
C ALA A 33 11.49 -12.03 8.66
N PRO A 34 12.50 -11.56 9.40
CA PRO A 34 13.76 -11.05 8.86
C PRO A 34 14.46 -12.05 7.92
N GLU A 35 14.47 -13.35 8.26
CA GLU A 35 15.13 -14.40 7.47
C GLU A 35 14.47 -14.62 6.11
N HIS A 36 13.19 -14.30 5.96
CA HIS A 36 12.41 -14.52 4.74
C HIS A 36 11.95 -13.20 4.09
N ALA A 37 12.37 -12.06 4.63
CA ALA A 37 11.88 -10.74 4.27
C ALA A 37 11.97 -10.46 2.77
N GLU A 38 13.08 -10.84 2.12
CA GLU A 38 13.28 -10.61 0.70
C GLU A 38 12.32 -11.40 -0.17
N LYS A 39 12.18 -12.70 0.10
CA LYS A 39 11.29 -13.58 -0.66
C LYS A 39 9.84 -13.16 -0.50
N LEU A 40 9.41 -12.87 0.74
CA LEU A 40 8.06 -12.42 1.05
C LEU A 40 7.76 -11.07 0.39
N TRP A 41 8.71 -10.14 0.41
CA TRP A 41 8.58 -8.86 -0.26
C TRP A 41 8.42 -9.03 -1.77
N LEU A 42 9.26 -9.84 -2.45
CA LEU A 42 9.14 -10.08 -3.90
C LEU A 42 7.78 -10.66 -4.27
N VAL A 43 7.30 -11.65 -3.52
CA VAL A 43 5.97 -12.23 -3.73
C VAL A 43 4.88 -11.16 -3.55
N ALA A 44 4.95 -10.39 -2.47
CA ALA A 44 3.97 -9.34 -2.19
C ALA A 44 3.99 -8.24 -3.26
N VAL A 45 5.16 -7.86 -3.78
CA VAL A 45 5.30 -6.90 -4.88
C VAL A 45 4.57 -7.41 -6.13
N LEU A 46 4.78 -8.67 -6.52
CA LEU A 46 4.10 -9.26 -7.67
C LEU A 46 2.58 -9.26 -7.49
N LEU A 47 2.10 -9.60 -6.29
CA LEU A 47 0.67 -9.60 -5.97
C LEU A 47 0.08 -8.18 -6.00
N VAL A 48 0.76 -7.19 -5.42
CA VAL A 48 0.30 -5.79 -5.44
C VAL A 48 0.25 -5.25 -6.87
N ILE A 49 1.31 -5.49 -7.66
CA ILE A 49 1.34 -5.04 -9.06
C ILE A 49 0.21 -5.70 -9.86
N ALA A 50 0.04 -7.02 -9.75
CA ALA A 50 -1.01 -7.73 -10.46
C ALA A 50 -2.41 -7.25 -10.06
N LEU A 51 -2.65 -7.05 -8.76
CA LEU A 51 -3.92 -6.55 -8.24
C LEU A 51 -4.22 -5.12 -8.72
N VAL A 52 -3.24 -4.23 -8.62
CA VAL A 52 -3.40 -2.84 -9.05
C VAL A 52 -3.60 -2.77 -10.56
N TRP A 53 -2.79 -3.49 -11.33
CA TRP A 53 -2.96 -3.58 -12.79
C TRP A 53 -4.38 -4.03 -13.15
N PHE A 54 -4.83 -5.17 -12.60
CA PHE A 54 -6.17 -5.69 -12.82
C PHE A 54 -7.27 -4.68 -12.47
N THR A 55 -7.08 -3.95 -11.36
CA THR A 55 -8.05 -2.93 -10.91
C THR A 55 -8.07 -1.74 -11.86
N MET A 56 -6.90 -1.25 -12.27
CA MET A 56 -6.77 -0.10 -13.17
C MET A 56 -7.37 -0.36 -14.55
N GLU A 57 -7.16 -1.55 -15.11
CA GLU A 57 -7.75 -1.97 -16.40
C GLU A 57 -9.29 -1.91 -16.42
N ARG A 58 -9.91 -2.08 -15.26
CA ARG A 58 -11.38 -2.09 -15.11
C ARG A 58 -11.98 -0.75 -14.66
N LEU A 59 -11.16 0.16 -14.17
CA LEU A 59 -11.62 1.49 -13.81
C LEU A 59 -11.67 2.38 -15.06
N SER A 60 -12.76 3.13 -15.22
CA SER A 60 -12.86 4.12 -16.29
C SER A 60 -11.95 5.31 -16.05
N GLN A 61 -11.59 6.02 -17.11
CA GLN A 61 -10.77 7.24 -17.07
C GLN A 61 -11.40 8.36 -16.24
N GLU A 62 -12.70 8.31 -15.97
CA GLU A 62 -13.38 9.24 -15.07
C GLU A 62 -12.92 9.13 -13.61
N ASN A 63 -12.20 8.05 -13.24
CA ASN A 63 -11.65 7.82 -11.91
C ASN A 63 -10.16 8.17 -11.81
N GLN A 64 -9.68 9.18 -12.52
CA GLN A 64 -8.26 9.54 -12.57
C GLN A 64 -7.62 9.67 -11.17
N ALA A 65 -8.33 10.28 -10.21
CA ALA A 65 -7.82 10.41 -8.84
C ALA A 65 -7.57 9.04 -8.18
N VAL A 66 -8.45 8.05 -8.43
CA VAL A 66 -8.24 6.67 -7.92
C VAL A 66 -7.08 6.01 -8.63
N LEU A 67 -6.97 6.16 -9.96
CA LEU A 67 -5.87 5.60 -10.74
C LEU A 67 -4.51 6.16 -10.27
N MET A 68 -4.43 7.48 -10.02
CA MET A 68 -3.23 8.10 -9.45
C MET A 68 -2.88 7.54 -8.07
N LEU A 69 -3.87 7.38 -7.18
CA LEU A 69 -3.64 6.85 -5.84
C LEU A 69 -3.22 5.37 -5.88
N LEU A 70 -3.75 4.58 -6.80
CA LEU A 70 -3.33 3.19 -7.01
C LEU A 70 -1.88 3.12 -7.51
N ALA A 71 -1.50 3.95 -8.49
CA ALA A 71 -0.12 4.02 -8.97
C ALA A 71 0.85 4.47 -7.86
N ALA A 72 0.47 5.49 -7.07
CA ALA A 72 1.24 5.93 -5.92
C ALA A 72 1.39 4.82 -4.86
N SER A 73 0.33 4.04 -4.62
CA SER A 73 0.36 2.90 -3.68
C SER A 73 1.35 1.83 -4.11
N VAL A 74 1.47 1.52 -5.42
CA VAL A 74 2.51 0.62 -5.93
C VAL A 74 3.90 1.16 -5.60
N SER A 75 4.15 2.44 -5.88
CA SER A 75 5.43 3.06 -5.56
C SER A 75 5.77 2.98 -4.07
N LEU A 76 4.80 3.27 -3.20
CA LEU A 76 4.99 3.27 -1.74
C LEU A 76 5.20 1.87 -1.17
N LEU A 77 4.38 0.90 -1.59
CA LEU A 77 4.41 -0.46 -1.03
C LEU A 77 5.55 -1.29 -1.60
N CYS A 78 5.82 -1.18 -2.91
CA CYS A 78 6.75 -2.05 -3.62
C CYS A 78 8.20 -1.57 -3.57
N SER A 79 8.45 -0.30 -3.27
CA SER A 79 9.81 0.21 -3.06
C SER A 79 10.50 -0.54 -1.92
N PRO A 80 11.81 -0.82 -2.00
CA PRO A 80 12.57 -1.37 -0.89
C PRO A 80 12.55 -0.47 0.36
N VAL A 81 12.49 0.84 0.13
CA VAL A 81 12.45 1.85 1.19
C VAL A 81 11.40 2.91 0.85
N SER A 82 10.43 3.05 1.73
CA SER A 82 9.42 4.12 1.68
C SER A 82 9.27 4.72 3.07
N TRP A 83 9.92 5.85 3.26
CA TRP A 83 9.86 6.57 4.52
C TRP A 83 8.45 7.11 4.78
N SER A 84 8.08 7.21 6.04
CA SER A 84 6.74 7.68 6.46
C SER A 84 6.32 9.02 5.81
N HIS A 85 7.26 9.92 5.53
CA HIS A 85 6.95 11.19 4.86
C HIS A 85 6.60 11.03 3.36
N HIS A 86 6.91 9.91 2.71
CA HIS A 86 6.46 9.64 1.35
C HIS A 86 4.96 9.35 1.29
N PHE A 87 4.33 9.00 2.42
CA PHE A 87 2.91 8.65 2.51
C PHE A 87 1.97 9.87 2.51
N THR A 88 2.42 11.03 2.03
CA THR A 88 1.56 12.22 1.79
C THR A 88 0.39 11.91 0.87
N TRP A 89 0.50 10.89 0.01
CA TRP A 89 -0.59 10.38 -0.82
C TRP A 89 -1.81 9.89 -0.01
N LEU A 90 -1.62 9.44 1.23
CA LEU A 90 -2.73 9.09 2.14
C LEU A 90 -3.59 10.30 2.50
N VAL A 91 -3.05 11.52 2.51
CA VAL A 91 -3.82 12.76 2.70
C VAL A 91 -4.84 12.91 1.56
N LEU A 92 -4.38 12.75 0.30
CA LEU A 92 -5.26 12.82 -0.86
C LEU A 92 -6.28 11.68 -0.87
N ALA A 93 -5.88 10.46 -0.46
CA ALA A 93 -6.79 9.34 -0.30
C ALA A 93 -7.86 9.65 0.76
N GLY A 94 -7.47 10.19 1.92
CA GLY A 94 -8.39 10.60 2.98
C GLY A 94 -9.42 11.64 2.52
N VAL A 95 -8.97 12.67 1.79
CA VAL A 95 -9.86 13.68 1.21
C VAL A 95 -10.83 13.05 0.20
N LEU A 96 -10.35 12.19 -0.69
CA LEU A 96 -11.18 11.50 -1.68
C LEU A 96 -12.22 10.59 -1.02
N LEU A 97 -11.84 9.88 0.04
CA LEU A 97 -12.74 9.01 0.80
C LEU A 97 -13.85 9.81 1.50
N VAL A 98 -13.53 10.97 2.07
CA VAL A 98 -14.53 11.91 2.63
C VAL A 98 -15.47 12.39 1.54
N ALA A 99 -14.94 12.86 0.40
CA ALA A 99 -15.74 13.35 -0.73
C ALA A 99 -16.68 12.26 -1.29
N ARG A 100 -16.27 11.01 -1.23
CA ARG A 100 -17.07 9.84 -1.67
C ARG A 100 -17.91 9.21 -0.56
N ARG A 101 -17.94 9.82 0.64
CA ARG A 101 -18.71 9.38 1.80
C ARG A 101 -18.34 7.98 2.33
N HIS A 102 -17.11 7.53 2.11
CA HIS A 102 -16.55 6.30 2.67
C HIS A 102 -15.97 6.56 4.07
N TRP A 103 -16.84 6.94 5.00
CA TRP A 103 -16.47 7.47 6.32
C TRP A 103 -15.57 6.55 7.14
N GLY A 104 -15.82 5.22 7.12
CA GLY A 104 -15.00 4.26 7.88
C GLY A 104 -13.54 4.22 7.39
N PHE A 105 -13.33 4.16 6.07
CA PHE A 105 -11.99 4.20 5.50
C PHE A 105 -11.34 5.57 5.63
N ALA A 106 -12.12 6.64 5.53
CA ALA A 106 -11.62 7.99 5.78
C ALA A 106 -11.11 8.11 7.22
N ALA A 107 -11.91 7.69 8.20
CA ALA A 107 -11.53 7.72 9.62
C ALA A 107 -10.27 6.90 9.88
N LEU A 108 -10.16 5.68 9.33
CA LEU A 108 -8.98 4.83 9.46
C LEU A 108 -7.73 5.52 8.87
N THR A 109 -7.86 6.11 7.68
CA THR A 109 -6.75 6.80 7.00
C THR A 109 -6.28 8.01 7.80
N TRP A 110 -7.22 8.84 8.27
CA TRP A 110 -6.88 10.01 9.10
C TRP A 110 -6.33 9.61 10.46
N LEU A 111 -6.85 8.55 11.07
CA LEU A 111 -6.32 8.02 12.34
C LEU A 111 -4.86 7.60 12.18
N ALA A 112 -4.51 6.83 11.14
CA ALA A 112 -3.13 6.45 10.88
C ALA A 112 -2.23 7.66 10.68
N LEU A 113 -2.64 8.64 9.85
CA LEU A 113 -1.86 9.85 9.60
C LEU A 113 -1.62 10.69 10.85
N LEU A 114 -2.62 10.83 11.73
CA LEU A 114 -2.54 11.65 12.92
C LEU A 114 -1.84 10.92 14.07
N ALA A 115 -2.12 9.65 14.27
CA ALA A 115 -1.51 8.84 15.33
C ALA A 115 -0.03 8.56 15.07
N ARG A 116 0.36 8.40 13.79
CA ARG A 116 1.75 8.07 13.42
C ARG A 116 2.27 6.88 14.22
N GLY A 117 1.51 5.78 14.18
CA GLY A 117 1.68 4.62 15.06
C GLY A 117 3.09 4.05 15.09
N HIS A 118 3.82 4.14 13.97
CA HIS A 118 5.21 3.70 13.87
C HIS A 118 6.17 4.44 14.84
N TRP A 119 5.78 5.60 15.39
CA TRP A 119 6.53 6.31 16.42
C TRP A 119 6.04 6.01 17.85
N LEU A 120 4.91 5.32 18.00
CA LEU A 120 4.35 4.96 19.31
C LEU A 120 4.89 3.62 19.84
N VAL A 121 5.58 2.86 18.99
CA VAL A 121 6.18 1.56 19.34
C VAL A 121 7.71 1.72 19.50
N PRO A 122 8.38 0.82 20.21
CA PRO A 122 9.84 0.86 20.35
C PRO A 122 10.54 0.84 18.99
N HIS A 123 11.39 1.82 18.70
CA HIS A 123 11.94 2.03 17.37
C HIS A 123 13.41 2.47 17.33
N ALA A 124 14.15 2.19 18.40
CA ALA A 124 15.57 2.50 18.50
C ALA A 124 16.41 1.22 18.63
N ASN A 125 17.61 1.24 18.10
CA ASN A 125 18.61 0.17 18.31
C ASN A 125 18.15 -1.24 17.90
N GLY A 126 17.31 -1.36 16.87
CA GLY A 126 16.82 -2.65 16.36
C GLY A 126 15.70 -3.27 17.19
N GLN A 127 15.07 -2.52 18.09
CA GLN A 127 13.93 -2.99 18.88
C GLN A 127 12.74 -3.44 18.00
N GLU A 128 12.67 -2.96 16.77
CA GLU A 128 11.66 -3.35 15.77
C GLU A 128 11.66 -4.86 15.47
N LEU A 129 12.79 -5.53 15.64
CA LEU A 129 12.94 -6.96 15.43
C LEU A 129 12.36 -7.82 16.56
N SER A 130 12.02 -7.21 17.68
CA SER A 130 11.42 -7.86 18.85
C SER A 130 9.99 -7.42 19.13
N TRP A 131 9.31 -6.83 18.18
CA TRP A 131 7.94 -6.36 18.35
C TRP A 131 6.97 -7.50 18.65
N ALA A 132 6.09 -7.28 19.61
CA ALA A 132 4.93 -8.12 19.85
C ALA A 132 3.94 -8.00 18.66
N TRP A 133 3.06 -8.98 18.46
CA TRP A 133 2.14 -9.02 17.32
C TRP A 133 1.32 -7.72 17.11
N TRP A 134 0.83 -7.12 18.21
CA TRP A 134 0.06 -5.87 18.15
C TRP A 134 0.93 -4.65 17.75
N GLN A 135 2.23 -4.68 18.09
CA GLN A 135 3.18 -3.63 17.70
C GLN A 135 3.42 -3.66 16.18
N HIS A 136 3.36 -4.83 15.54
CA HIS A 136 3.39 -4.92 14.08
C HIS A 136 2.17 -4.27 13.43
N ILE A 137 1.00 -4.30 14.06
CA ILE A 137 -0.19 -3.61 13.55
C ILE A 137 0.00 -2.09 13.68
N VAL A 138 0.37 -1.62 14.86
CA VAL A 138 0.54 -0.19 15.15
C VAL A 138 1.74 0.38 14.40
N GLY A 139 2.87 -0.33 14.41
CA GLY A 139 4.13 0.15 13.84
C GLY A 139 4.21 0.06 12.31
N ASN A 140 3.25 -0.59 11.65
CA ASN A 140 3.15 -0.66 10.18
C ASN A 140 1.86 0.02 9.68
N ASP A 141 1.34 0.98 10.40
CA ASP A 141 0.06 1.63 10.18
C ASP A 141 -0.11 2.15 8.74
N TYR A 142 0.87 2.85 8.19
CA TYR A 142 0.79 3.40 6.83
C TYR A 142 0.81 2.31 5.76
N ALA A 143 1.67 1.31 5.89
CA ALA A 143 1.72 0.18 4.97
C ALA A 143 0.40 -0.60 4.97
N ILE A 144 -0.15 -0.88 6.16
CA ILE A 144 -1.40 -1.62 6.34
C ILE A 144 -2.57 -0.84 5.74
N VAL A 145 -2.71 0.45 6.08
CA VAL A 145 -3.80 1.28 5.54
C VAL A 145 -3.72 1.38 4.03
N THR A 146 -2.52 1.60 3.48
CA THR A 146 -2.34 1.65 2.02
C THR A 146 -2.72 0.33 1.34
N ALA A 147 -2.28 -0.81 1.89
CA ALA A 147 -2.65 -2.13 1.38
C ALA A 147 -4.16 -2.38 1.45
N LEU A 148 -4.81 -2.00 2.55
CA LEU A 148 -6.27 -2.10 2.69
C LEU A 148 -7.01 -1.25 1.67
N LEU A 149 -6.55 -0.02 1.38
CA LEU A 149 -7.16 0.84 0.36
C LEU A 149 -7.02 0.25 -1.04
N VAL A 150 -5.88 -0.37 -1.36
CA VAL A 150 -5.68 -1.11 -2.62
C VAL A 150 -6.67 -2.28 -2.70
N LEU A 151 -6.77 -3.12 -1.67
CA LEU A 151 -7.70 -4.25 -1.64
C LEU A 151 -9.16 -3.80 -1.76
N CYS A 152 -9.55 -2.72 -1.08
CA CYS A 152 -10.90 -2.18 -1.12
C CYS A 152 -11.26 -1.49 -2.44
N SER A 153 -10.29 -1.20 -3.30
CA SER A 153 -10.55 -0.70 -4.65
C SER A 153 -11.04 -1.80 -5.62
N LEU A 154 -10.75 -3.06 -5.35
CA LEU A 154 -11.11 -4.21 -6.19
C LEU A 154 -12.63 -4.37 -6.40
N PRO A 155 -13.50 -4.28 -5.36
CA PRO A 155 -14.95 -4.36 -5.56
C PRO A 155 -15.50 -3.28 -6.49
N LEU A 156 -14.88 -2.10 -6.54
CA LEU A 156 -15.26 -1.03 -7.47
C LEU A 156 -15.02 -1.45 -8.92
N ALA A 157 -13.90 -2.10 -9.18
CA ALA A 157 -13.54 -2.62 -10.49
C ALA A 157 -14.47 -3.78 -10.91
N LEU A 158 -14.81 -4.70 -10.00
CA LEU A 158 -15.66 -5.86 -10.28
C LEU A 158 -17.12 -5.47 -10.56
N ARG A 159 -17.69 -4.53 -9.81
CA ARG A 159 -19.07 -4.05 -10.03
C ARG A 159 -19.25 -3.42 -11.41
N ARG A 160 -18.25 -2.73 -11.94
CA ARG A 160 -18.30 -2.13 -13.28
C ARG A 160 -18.18 -3.16 -14.40
N ALA A 161 -17.38 -4.21 -14.20
CA ALA A 161 -17.29 -5.30 -15.17
C ALA A 161 -18.65 -6.00 -15.36
N GLY A 162 -19.39 -6.25 -14.29
CA GLY A 162 -20.74 -6.82 -14.32
C GLY A 162 -21.76 -5.91 -15.03
N ALA A 163 -21.71 -4.60 -14.76
CA ALA A 163 -22.60 -3.64 -15.41
C ALA A 163 -22.33 -3.50 -16.93
N TYR A 164 -21.08 -3.61 -17.35
CA TYR A 164 -20.72 -3.60 -18.76
C TYR A 164 -21.21 -4.86 -19.48
N GLN A 165 -21.05 -6.04 -18.89
CA GLN A 165 -21.53 -7.30 -19.47
C GLN A 165 -23.05 -7.32 -19.63
N SER A 166 -23.80 -6.87 -18.63
CA SER A 166 -25.27 -6.78 -18.71
C SER A 166 -25.78 -5.76 -19.73
N ALA A 167 -24.96 -4.76 -20.08
CA ALA A 167 -25.31 -3.76 -21.10
C ALA A 167 -24.97 -4.21 -22.54
N VAL A 168 -24.04 -5.17 -22.69
CA VAL A 168 -23.56 -5.69 -23.98
C VAL A 168 -24.33 -6.96 -24.40
N GLU A 169 -25.00 -7.66 -23.47
CA GLU A 169 -25.86 -8.81 -23.76
C GLU A 169 -27.24 -8.31 -24.24
N PRO A 170 -27.49 -8.15 -25.56
CA PRO A 170 -28.80 -7.77 -26.04
C PRO A 170 -29.76 -8.93 -25.78
N ALA A 171 -31.03 -8.61 -25.52
CA ALA A 171 -32.17 -9.49 -25.38
C ALA A 171 -32.37 -10.47 -26.56
N SER A 172 -31.46 -11.43 -26.72
CA SER A 172 -31.49 -12.43 -27.80
C SER A 172 -32.17 -13.74 -27.44
N THR A 173 -32.99 -13.74 -26.37
CA THR A 173 -33.80 -14.91 -25.97
C THR A 173 -35.23 -14.55 -25.61
N GLN A 174 -35.94 -13.82 -26.51
CA GLN A 174 -37.39 -13.83 -26.53
C GLN A 174 -37.80 -13.96 -28.02
N GLY A 175 -37.74 -15.18 -28.52
CA GLY A 175 -38.28 -15.65 -29.77
C GLY A 175 -38.83 -17.05 -29.58
#